data_837ecf8fe7a6ed4583757d0a8997ea66
#
_entry.id   837ecf8fe7a6ed4583757d0a8997ea66
#
_cell.length_a   1.000
_cell.length_b   1.000
_cell.length_c   1.000
_cell.angle_alpha   90.00
_cell.angle_beta   90.00
_cell.angle_gamma   90.00
#
_symmetry.space_group_name_H-M   'P 1'
#
loop_
_entity.id
_entity.type
_entity.pdbx_description
1 polymer ?
#
loop_
_entity_poly.entity_id
_entity_poly.type
_entity_poly.pdbx_seq_one_letter_code
_entity_poly.pdbx_strand_id
1 'polypeptide(L)'
;MTIRSGLVSLLLLASCATESPRYYKGNLHTHTLWSDGNHFPEMVVDWYARHGYDFLALTDHNIVADHDKWMQNDQVVRRGGRTALADYRRRFGANWVHERQRDGKLEIRLKRLDEIAPLFADLLLIPAEEVTSSFDRKPIHINASNVAAKIAPQRGESVQDVIRKTMRAVAAHAAEHDQPVLAHLNHPNFGWGVSADDIAQVVEEHFFEVYNGHPSVNHKGDADRPGTERLWDIANTTRRRDLDAPLLYGLGTDDCHNYHNASGSTPGRGWVMVRARECTAKALLDAIERGDFYASSGVALKDVTFDGAVLAVSIAGREDAAYVTEFIGTRVAGEPGEVLARVDGLRPSYTLRGDELFVRATVTSTLTAENPVWKGQRRQAWVQPVTPGPRRR
;
A
#
# COMPACT_ATOMS: atom_id res chain seq x y z
N MET A 1 38.19 -50.37 42.47
CA MET A 1 36.76 -49.98 42.49
C MET A 1 36.67 -48.59 41.84
N THR A 2 36.42 -48.57 40.54
CA THR A 2 36.52 -47.35 39.70
C THR A 2 35.11 -46.91 39.36
N ILE A 3 34.70 -45.77 39.91
CA ILE A 3 33.40 -45.14 39.64
C ILE A 3 33.50 -44.37 38.35
N ARG A 4 32.72 -44.74 37.32
CA ARG A 4 32.53 -44.00 36.08
C ARG A 4 31.39 -43.00 36.29
N SER A 5 31.70 -41.72 36.27
CA SER A 5 30.69 -40.62 36.22
C SER A 5 30.21 -40.45 34.77
N GLY A 6 28.95 -40.79 34.54
CA GLY A 6 28.27 -40.50 33.28
C GLY A 6 27.76 -39.06 33.24
N LEU A 7 28.25 -38.28 32.30
CA LEU A 7 27.71 -36.94 31.97
C LEU A 7 26.44 -37.13 31.15
N VAL A 8 25.28 -36.73 31.69
CA VAL A 8 24.01 -36.62 30.94
C VAL A 8 23.94 -35.23 30.35
N SER A 9 24.17 -35.12 29.06
CA SER A 9 23.93 -33.88 28.33
C SER A 9 22.43 -33.67 28.11
N LEU A 10 21.86 -32.71 28.80
CA LEU A 10 20.51 -32.23 28.57
C LEU A 10 20.51 -31.36 27.29
N LEU A 11 20.01 -31.90 26.20
CA LEU A 11 19.69 -31.09 25.00
C LEU A 11 18.43 -30.27 25.30
N LEU A 12 18.60 -28.99 25.57
CA LEU A 12 17.52 -28.02 25.55
C LEU A 12 17.07 -27.81 24.08
N LEU A 13 15.99 -28.48 23.68
CA LEU A 13 15.25 -28.16 22.48
C LEU A 13 14.56 -26.81 22.72
N ALA A 14 15.16 -25.73 22.24
CA ALA A 14 14.47 -24.45 22.13
C ALA A 14 13.30 -24.62 21.15
N SER A 15 12.08 -24.76 21.70
CA SER A 15 10.85 -24.66 20.92
C SER A 15 10.78 -23.24 20.39
N CYS A 16 11.08 -23.03 19.10
CA CYS A 16 10.67 -21.83 18.41
C CYS A 16 9.13 -21.84 18.38
N ALA A 17 8.51 -21.20 19.35
CA ALA A 17 7.09 -20.90 19.29
C ALA A 17 6.92 -19.95 18.08
N THR A 18 6.38 -20.47 16.98
CA THR A 18 6.01 -19.64 15.83
C THR A 18 4.89 -18.72 16.29
N GLU A 19 5.16 -17.41 16.30
CA GLU A 19 4.14 -16.41 16.64
C GLU A 19 2.90 -16.58 15.74
N SER A 20 1.72 -16.41 16.34
CA SER A 20 0.48 -16.40 15.55
C SER A 20 0.45 -15.19 14.62
N PRO A 21 -0.05 -15.33 13.38
CA PRO A 21 -0.16 -14.22 12.46
C PRO A 21 -0.96 -13.06 13.07
N ARG A 22 -0.48 -11.84 12.92
CA ARG A 22 -1.17 -10.60 13.29
C ARG A 22 -1.20 -9.60 12.12
N TYR A 23 -2.04 -8.60 12.22
CA TYR A 23 -2.06 -7.52 11.25
C TYR A 23 -0.96 -6.49 11.56
N TYR A 24 -0.18 -6.15 10.52
CA TYR A 24 0.80 -5.09 10.51
C TYR A 24 0.27 -3.93 9.66
N LYS A 25 0.32 -2.72 10.20
CA LYS A 25 -0.11 -1.50 9.53
C LYS A 25 1.02 -0.90 8.71
N GLY A 26 0.80 -0.68 7.42
CA GLY A 26 1.83 -0.08 6.58
C GLY A 26 1.33 0.86 5.51
N ASN A 27 2.23 1.72 5.04
CA ASN A 27 1.97 2.57 3.88
C ASN A 27 3.00 2.27 2.78
N LEU A 28 2.49 2.05 1.56
CA LEU A 28 3.27 1.67 0.40
C LEU A 28 3.34 2.78 -0.67
N HIS A 29 2.92 4.03 -0.32
CA HIS A 29 2.98 5.17 -1.24
C HIS A 29 3.14 6.47 -0.45
N THR A 30 4.36 7.04 -0.49
CA THR A 30 4.66 8.27 0.23
C THR A 30 5.90 8.96 -0.34
N HIS A 31 5.91 10.30 -0.35
CA HIS A 31 6.94 11.12 -0.97
C HIS A 31 7.69 11.97 0.05
N THR A 32 8.93 12.30 -0.27
CA THR A 32 9.83 13.09 0.56
C THR A 32 10.50 14.20 -0.28
N LEU A 33 11.44 14.94 0.30
CA LEU A 33 12.30 15.86 -0.46
C LEU A 33 13.21 15.16 -1.48
N TRP A 34 13.25 13.82 -1.50
CA TRP A 34 13.94 13.09 -2.56
C TRP A 34 13.27 13.28 -3.92
N SER A 35 11.95 13.48 -3.97
CA SER A 35 11.24 13.87 -5.20
C SER A 35 10.48 15.18 -5.01
N ASP A 36 9.19 15.15 -4.79
CA ASP A 36 8.31 16.31 -4.73
C ASP A 36 7.51 16.45 -3.42
N GLY A 37 7.71 15.55 -2.46
CA GLY A 37 7.27 15.73 -1.09
C GLY A 37 7.91 16.96 -0.43
N ASN A 38 7.33 17.44 0.66
CA ASN A 38 7.72 18.71 1.26
C ASN A 38 8.48 18.59 2.58
N HIS A 39 8.92 17.36 2.96
CA HIS A 39 9.68 17.18 4.19
C HIS A 39 10.89 16.26 4.03
N PHE A 40 11.88 16.41 4.93
CA PHE A 40 13.04 15.52 5.00
C PHE A 40 12.58 14.07 5.24
N PRO A 41 13.25 13.08 4.63
CA PRO A 41 12.82 11.69 4.72
C PRO A 41 12.71 11.18 6.16
N GLU A 42 13.64 11.57 7.08
CA GLU A 42 13.56 11.19 8.49
C GLU A 42 12.35 11.78 9.20
N MET A 43 11.97 13.01 8.85
CA MET A 43 10.78 13.65 9.41
C MET A 43 9.50 12.95 8.94
N VAL A 44 9.50 12.48 7.69
CA VAL A 44 8.43 11.64 7.14
C VAL A 44 8.33 10.33 7.91
N VAL A 45 9.44 9.61 8.03
CA VAL A 45 9.52 8.34 8.77
C VAL A 45 9.10 8.52 10.23
N ASP A 46 9.55 9.60 10.90
CA ASP A 46 9.17 9.93 12.27
C ASP A 46 7.65 10.15 12.43
N TRP A 47 7.01 10.74 11.43
CA TRP A 47 5.55 10.89 11.45
C TRP A 47 4.86 9.51 11.47
N TYR A 48 5.21 8.60 10.56
CA TYR A 48 4.60 7.26 10.47
C TYR A 48 4.90 6.42 11.71
N ALA A 49 6.13 6.45 12.23
CA ALA A 49 6.51 5.75 13.46
C ALA A 49 5.64 6.18 14.65
N ARG A 50 5.41 7.48 14.83
CA ARG A 50 4.56 8.02 15.91
C ARG A 50 3.07 7.74 15.75
N HIS A 51 2.62 7.38 14.53
CA HIS A 51 1.21 7.09 14.25
C HIS A 51 0.93 5.60 14.15
N GLY A 52 1.84 4.76 14.72
CA GLY A 52 1.63 3.34 14.90
C GLY A 52 1.63 2.54 13.60
N TYR A 53 2.47 2.95 12.64
CA TYR A 53 2.76 2.13 11.48
C TYR A 53 3.88 1.15 11.81
N ASP A 54 3.76 -0.09 11.34
CA ASP A 54 4.75 -1.15 11.52
C ASP A 54 5.77 -1.16 10.36
N PHE A 55 5.37 -0.72 9.16
CA PHE A 55 6.24 -0.62 8.00
C PHE A 55 5.90 0.55 7.08
N LEU A 56 6.89 1.00 6.31
CA LEU A 56 6.78 2.13 5.40
C LEU A 56 7.66 1.94 4.17
N ALA A 57 7.11 2.22 2.98
CA ALA A 57 7.86 2.39 1.74
C ALA A 57 7.94 3.88 1.37
N LEU A 58 9.16 4.40 1.19
CA LEU A 58 9.38 5.72 0.60
C LEU A 58 9.46 5.55 -0.90
N THR A 59 8.47 6.07 -1.63
CA THR A 59 8.25 5.84 -3.06
C THR A 59 8.44 7.11 -3.87
N ASP A 60 9.54 7.79 -3.65
CA ASP A 60 9.86 9.00 -4.39
C ASP A 60 9.93 8.75 -5.90
N HIS A 61 9.47 9.70 -6.73
CA HIS A 61 9.36 9.57 -8.19
C HIS A 61 10.68 9.26 -8.86
N ASN A 62 10.79 8.09 -9.50
CA ASN A 62 11.94 7.66 -10.31
C ASN A 62 13.29 7.75 -9.60
N ILE A 63 13.32 7.55 -8.29
CA ILE A 63 14.52 7.64 -7.48
C ILE A 63 14.42 6.76 -6.23
N VAL A 64 15.50 6.06 -5.91
CA VAL A 64 15.68 5.34 -4.65
C VAL A 64 16.63 6.14 -3.77
N ALA A 65 16.36 6.19 -2.47
CA ALA A 65 17.18 6.93 -1.50
C ALA A 65 18.43 6.12 -1.09
N ASP A 66 19.32 5.82 -2.05
CA ASP A 66 20.49 4.94 -1.94
C ASP A 66 21.85 5.62 -2.21
N HIS A 67 21.85 6.90 -2.60
CA HIS A 67 23.03 7.66 -2.98
C HIS A 67 23.10 9.04 -2.33
N ASP A 68 24.22 9.73 -2.47
CA ASP A 68 24.38 11.09 -1.91
C ASP A 68 23.59 12.11 -2.75
N LYS A 69 22.61 12.76 -2.13
CA LYS A 69 21.83 13.83 -2.74
C LYS A 69 21.87 15.08 -1.88
N TRP A 70 22.16 16.23 -2.51
CA TRP A 70 22.18 17.54 -1.87
C TRP A 70 21.08 18.41 -2.45
N MET A 71 20.35 19.10 -1.58
CA MET A 71 19.28 20.02 -1.96
C MET A 71 19.61 21.44 -1.48
N GLN A 72 19.45 22.42 -2.38
CA GLN A 72 19.62 23.82 -1.98
C GLN A 72 18.55 24.25 -0.98
N ASN A 73 18.95 25.02 0.03
CA ASN A 73 18.02 25.48 1.06
C ASN A 73 16.83 26.28 0.52
N ASP A 74 16.98 27.03 -0.57
CA ASP A 74 15.85 27.70 -1.23
C ASP A 74 14.79 26.71 -1.72
N GLN A 75 15.20 25.51 -2.16
CA GLN A 75 14.26 24.45 -2.57
C GLN A 75 13.57 23.83 -1.34
N VAL A 76 14.33 23.63 -0.25
CA VAL A 76 13.75 23.17 1.02
C VAL A 76 12.71 24.17 1.53
N VAL A 77 13.05 25.46 1.54
CA VAL A 77 12.13 26.54 1.98
C VAL A 77 10.90 26.63 1.06
N ARG A 78 11.07 26.51 -0.24
CA ARG A 78 9.97 26.60 -1.20
C ARG A 78 8.97 25.46 -1.02
N ARG A 79 9.44 24.26 -0.70
CA ARG A 79 8.59 23.07 -0.50
C ARG A 79 8.07 22.96 0.92
N GLY A 80 8.95 22.96 1.90
CA GLY A 80 8.67 22.68 3.31
C GLY A 80 8.44 23.91 4.19
N GLY A 81 8.55 25.12 3.63
CA GLY A 81 8.41 26.37 4.38
C GLY A 81 9.68 26.83 5.07
N ARG A 82 9.62 28.04 5.61
CA ARG A 82 10.79 28.74 6.22
C ARG A 82 11.35 28.05 7.46
N THR A 83 10.54 27.27 8.17
CA THR A 83 10.92 26.58 9.40
C THR A 83 11.42 25.16 9.17
N ALA A 84 11.27 24.58 7.98
CA ALA A 84 11.55 23.16 7.71
C ALA A 84 12.94 22.70 8.17
N LEU A 85 13.99 23.46 7.86
CA LEU A 85 15.35 23.15 8.30
C LEU A 85 15.54 23.31 9.82
N ALA A 86 14.93 24.33 10.42
CA ALA A 86 14.98 24.54 11.87
C ALA A 86 14.25 23.43 12.63
N ASP A 87 13.09 22.99 12.12
CA ASP A 87 12.31 21.89 12.67
C ASP A 87 13.06 20.55 12.56
N TYR A 88 13.73 20.32 11.43
CA TYR A 88 14.58 19.16 11.22
C TYR A 88 15.76 19.12 12.21
N ARG A 89 16.50 20.24 12.36
CA ARG A 89 17.59 20.37 13.35
C ARG A 89 17.10 20.18 14.79
N ARG A 90 15.93 20.72 15.13
CA ARG A 90 15.34 20.57 16.47
C ARG A 90 14.99 19.11 16.76
N ARG A 91 14.52 18.38 15.77
CA ARG A 91 14.08 16.97 15.92
C ARG A 91 15.24 16.00 16.01
N PHE A 92 16.25 16.14 15.15
CA PHE A 92 17.35 15.18 15.02
C PHE A 92 18.70 15.69 15.57
N GLY A 93 18.80 16.95 15.93
CA GLY A 93 20.03 17.59 16.40
C GLY A 93 20.91 18.11 15.26
N ALA A 94 21.69 19.17 15.57
CA ALA A 94 22.53 19.83 14.57
C ALA A 94 23.63 18.91 14.01
N ASN A 95 24.14 17.97 14.80
CA ASN A 95 25.19 17.04 14.34
C ASN A 95 24.69 16.01 13.33
N TRP A 96 23.39 15.75 13.28
CA TRP A 96 22.78 14.86 12.30
C TRP A 96 22.63 15.53 10.93
N VAL A 97 22.36 16.84 10.92
CA VAL A 97 22.07 17.60 9.70
C VAL A 97 23.37 17.97 9.00
N HIS A 98 23.63 17.39 7.84
CA HIS A 98 24.81 17.71 7.05
C HIS A 98 24.54 18.85 6.10
N GLU A 99 25.36 19.89 6.22
CA GLU A 99 25.24 21.13 5.45
C GLU A 99 26.57 21.45 4.76
N ARG A 100 26.51 22.12 3.63
CA ARG A 100 27.66 22.68 2.94
C ARG A 100 27.32 23.99 2.23
N GLN A 101 28.33 24.80 2.02
CA GLN A 101 28.25 25.94 1.10
C GLN A 101 28.81 25.53 -0.26
N ARG A 102 28.01 25.75 -1.31
CA ARG A 102 28.43 25.55 -2.70
C ARG A 102 27.93 26.68 -3.57
N ASP A 103 28.86 27.35 -4.26
CA ASP A 103 28.57 28.51 -5.13
C ASP A 103 27.73 29.59 -4.42
N GLY A 104 28.08 29.89 -3.14
CA GLY A 104 27.39 30.87 -2.30
C GLY A 104 26.00 30.45 -1.80
N LYS A 105 25.60 29.21 -2.02
CA LYS A 105 24.30 28.66 -1.59
C LYS A 105 24.49 27.60 -0.52
N LEU A 106 23.61 27.64 0.47
CA LEU A 106 23.51 26.59 1.48
C LEU A 106 22.82 25.35 0.86
N GLU A 107 23.48 24.20 0.95
CA GLU A 107 22.91 22.90 0.56
C GLU A 107 22.83 22.00 1.78
N ILE A 108 21.73 21.23 1.85
CA ILE A 108 21.47 20.23 2.89
C ILE A 108 21.52 18.83 2.23
N ARG A 109 22.22 17.89 2.86
CA ARG A 109 22.25 16.51 2.40
C ARG A 109 20.96 15.81 2.81
N LEU A 110 20.27 15.20 1.85
CA LEU A 110 19.18 14.26 2.12
C LEU A 110 19.79 12.92 2.54
N LYS A 111 19.28 12.34 3.61
CA LYS A 111 19.77 11.05 4.12
C LYS A 111 19.28 9.90 3.28
N ARG A 112 20.12 8.89 3.15
CA ARG A 112 19.77 7.62 2.51
C ARG A 112 18.95 6.76 3.47
N LEU A 113 18.23 5.79 2.91
CA LEU A 113 17.37 4.88 3.67
C LEU A 113 18.16 4.05 4.70
N ASP A 114 19.38 3.60 4.36
CA ASP A 114 20.25 2.84 5.25
C ASP A 114 20.77 3.65 6.45
N GLU A 115 20.87 4.98 6.31
CA GLU A 115 21.20 5.87 7.41
C GLU A 115 20.00 6.13 8.33
N ILE A 116 18.79 6.14 7.76
CA ILE A 116 17.54 6.45 8.48
C ILE A 116 17.03 5.24 9.28
N ALA A 117 17.08 4.06 8.69
CA ALA A 117 16.49 2.85 9.27
C ALA A 117 16.94 2.55 10.71
N PRO A 118 18.21 2.71 11.09
CA PRO A 118 18.65 2.47 12.47
C PRO A 118 18.04 3.41 13.52
N LEU A 119 17.48 4.56 13.11
CA LEU A 119 16.84 5.51 14.04
C LEU A 119 15.42 5.06 14.44
N PHE A 120 14.83 4.12 13.71
CA PHE A 120 13.44 3.70 13.85
C PHE A 120 13.32 2.17 13.91
N ALA A 121 13.89 1.57 14.97
CA ALA A 121 13.98 0.11 15.11
C ALA A 121 12.60 -0.61 15.10
N ASP A 122 11.53 0.09 15.50
CA ASP A 122 10.18 -0.45 15.57
C ASP A 122 9.37 -0.23 14.27
N LEU A 123 9.96 0.42 13.25
CA LEU A 123 9.35 0.66 11.95
C LEU A 123 10.22 0.06 10.84
N LEU A 124 9.73 -0.94 10.16
CA LEU A 124 10.42 -1.51 9.00
C LEU A 124 10.38 -0.52 7.82
N LEU A 125 11.53 -0.06 7.36
CA LEU A 125 11.65 0.71 6.12
C LEU A 125 11.93 -0.22 4.95
N ILE A 126 11.09 -0.14 3.91
CA ILE A 126 11.20 -0.92 2.69
C ILE A 126 11.73 -0.02 1.57
N PRO A 127 12.89 -0.34 0.95
CA PRO A 127 13.40 0.40 -0.20
C PRO A 127 12.38 0.36 -1.35
N ALA A 128 12.03 1.52 -1.90
CA ALA A 128 11.00 1.60 -2.92
C ALA A 128 11.18 2.82 -3.83
N GLU A 129 10.44 2.83 -4.92
CA GLU A 129 10.27 3.99 -5.79
C GLU A 129 8.90 4.00 -6.45
N GLU A 130 8.44 5.15 -6.87
CA GLU A 130 7.35 5.29 -7.81
C GLU A 130 7.92 5.41 -9.23
N VAL A 131 7.80 4.33 -10.02
CA VAL A 131 8.16 4.31 -11.44
C VAL A 131 7.14 5.13 -12.21
N THR A 132 7.48 6.39 -12.44
CA THR A 132 6.59 7.39 -13.01
C THR A 132 6.78 7.49 -14.51
N SER A 133 5.74 7.20 -15.27
CA SER A 133 5.68 7.28 -16.74
C SER A 133 4.36 7.90 -17.20
N SER A 134 4.15 7.93 -18.50
CA SER A 134 2.92 8.41 -19.12
C SER A 134 2.77 7.91 -20.55
N PHE A 135 1.53 7.91 -21.05
CA PHE A 135 1.19 7.74 -22.46
C PHE A 135 0.16 8.80 -22.86
N ASP A 136 0.42 9.54 -23.93
CA ASP A 136 -0.46 10.61 -24.42
C ASP A 136 -0.97 11.54 -23.32
N ARG A 137 -0.06 12.03 -22.47
CA ARG A 137 -0.30 12.89 -21.30
C ARG A 137 -1.14 12.23 -20.17
N LYS A 138 -1.52 10.97 -20.30
CA LYS A 138 -2.15 10.18 -19.23
C LYS A 138 -1.07 9.71 -18.26
N PRO A 139 -1.16 10.02 -16.96
CA PRO A 139 -0.19 9.56 -15.98
C PRO A 139 -0.34 8.05 -15.78
N ILE A 140 0.79 7.34 -15.73
CA ILE A 140 0.88 5.91 -15.48
C ILE A 140 2.00 5.72 -14.48
N HIS A 141 1.64 5.49 -13.23
CA HIS A 141 2.57 5.37 -12.12
C HIS A 141 2.45 3.98 -11.50
N ILE A 142 3.57 3.38 -11.18
CA ILE A 142 3.64 2.04 -10.57
C ILE A 142 4.66 2.09 -9.45
N ASN A 143 4.22 1.80 -8.22
CA ASN A 143 5.15 1.64 -7.12
C ASN A 143 5.81 0.26 -7.19
N ALA A 144 7.12 0.25 -6.99
CA ALA A 144 7.93 -0.94 -6.82
C ALA A 144 8.53 -0.93 -5.41
N SER A 145 8.09 -1.85 -4.55
CA SER A 145 8.52 -1.96 -3.15
C SER A 145 9.45 -3.14 -2.95
N ASN A 146 10.51 -2.96 -2.15
CA ASN A 146 11.62 -3.86 -1.91
C ASN A 146 12.55 -3.97 -3.13
N VAL A 147 12.93 -2.83 -3.68
CA VAL A 147 13.89 -2.74 -4.80
C VAL A 147 15.32 -2.68 -4.29
N ALA A 148 16.26 -3.30 -5.02
CA ALA A 148 17.69 -3.22 -4.75
C ALA A 148 18.34 -1.98 -5.38
N ALA A 149 17.75 -1.47 -6.46
CA ALA A 149 18.20 -0.29 -7.20
C ALA A 149 17.03 0.32 -7.99
N LYS A 150 17.24 1.51 -8.54
CA LYS A 150 16.26 2.20 -9.36
C LYS A 150 15.89 1.40 -10.62
N ILE A 151 14.60 1.32 -10.92
CA ILE A 151 14.03 0.75 -12.15
C ILE A 151 13.72 1.91 -13.11
N ALA A 152 14.25 1.85 -14.33
CA ALA A 152 14.02 2.90 -15.31
C ALA A 152 12.54 2.94 -15.75
N PRO A 153 11.92 4.13 -15.85
CA PRO A 153 10.55 4.25 -16.34
C PRO A 153 10.44 3.79 -17.80
N GLN A 154 9.39 3.02 -18.08
CA GLN A 154 9.17 2.42 -19.38
C GLN A 154 8.31 3.33 -20.26
N ARG A 155 8.57 3.28 -21.59
CA ARG A 155 7.77 3.93 -22.62
C ARG A 155 7.04 2.87 -23.44
N GLY A 156 5.84 3.22 -23.94
CA GLY A 156 5.01 2.28 -24.70
C GLY A 156 4.19 2.96 -25.79
N GLU A 157 3.43 2.16 -26.51
CA GLU A 157 2.55 2.59 -27.61
C GLU A 157 1.09 2.71 -27.17
N SER A 158 0.78 2.33 -25.94
CA SER A 158 -0.53 2.46 -25.28
C SER A 158 -0.37 2.49 -23.76
N VAL A 159 -1.44 2.83 -23.02
CA VAL A 159 -1.49 2.73 -21.55
C VAL A 159 -1.13 1.31 -21.11
N GLN A 160 -1.77 0.31 -21.69
CA GLN A 160 -1.54 -1.12 -21.39
C GLN A 160 -0.09 -1.53 -21.66
N ASP A 161 0.51 -1.06 -22.77
CA ASP A 161 1.89 -1.39 -23.13
C ASP A 161 2.89 -0.79 -22.14
N VAL A 162 2.66 0.45 -21.67
CA VAL A 162 3.50 1.06 -20.61
C VAL A 162 3.41 0.27 -19.31
N ILE A 163 2.20 -0.08 -18.86
CA ILE A 163 2.01 -0.86 -17.64
C ILE A 163 2.73 -2.22 -17.78
N ARG A 164 2.46 -2.95 -18.86
CA ARG A 164 3.05 -4.27 -19.12
C ARG A 164 4.57 -4.25 -19.17
N LYS A 165 5.15 -3.26 -19.83
CA LYS A 165 6.62 -3.10 -19.90
C LYS A 165 7.21 -2.78 -18.53
N THR A 166 6.52 -1.94 -17.73
CA THR A 166 6.96 -1.64 -16.35
C THR A 166 6.89 -2.88 -15.48
N MET A 167 5.80 -3.66 -15.52
CA MET A 167 5.69 -4.92 -14.79
C MET A 167 6.80 -5.91 -15.15
N ARG A 168 7.12 -6.03 -16.45
CA ARG A 168 8.24 -6.86 -16.90
C ARG A 168 9.59 -6.35 -16.43
N ALA A 169 9.80 -5.04 -16.38
CA ALA A 169 11.04 -4.45 -15.83
C ALA A 169 11.17 -4.73 -14.33
N VAL A 170 10.07 -4.63 -13.56
CA VAL A 170 10.05 -5.01 -12.14
C VAL A 170 10.34 -6.49 -11.94
N ALA A 171 9.73 -7.37 -12.73
CA ALA A 171 9.97 -8.82 -12.66
C ALA A 171 11.43 -9.17 -13.01
N ALA A 172 12.01 -8.52 -14.02
CA ALA A 172 13.42 -8.69 -14.38
C ALA A 172 14.35 -8.23 -13.25
N HIS A 173 14.04 -7.08 -12.62
CA HIS A 173 14.78 -6.57 -11.46
C HIS A 173 14.73 -7.54 -10.28
N ALA A 174 13.56 -8.08 -9.95
CA ALA A 174 13.38 -9.07 -8.89
C ALA A 174 14.23 -10.34 -9.15
N ALA A 175 14.24 -10.81 -10.40
CA ALA A 175 15.03 -11.96 -10.79
C ALA A 175 16.55 -11.69 -10.77
N GLU A 176 16.98 -10.50 -11.21
CA GLU A 176 18.41 -10.11 -11.21
C GLU A 176 18.99 -10.04 -9.79
N HIS A 177 18.19 -9.60 -8.82
CA HIS A 177 18.64 -9.40 -7.44
C HIS A 177 18.23 -10.52 -6.47
N ASP A 178 17.57 -11.58 -6.97
CA ASP A 178 17.08 -12.70 -6.17
C ASP A 178 16.26 -12.25 -4.93
N GLN A 179 15.40 -11.26 -5.12
CA GLN A 179 14.54 -10.75 -4.05
C GLN A 179 13.12 -10.44 -4.53
N PRO A 180 12.09 -10.70 -3.70
CA PRO A 180 10.71 -10.38 -4.06
C PRO A 180 10.53 -8.86 -4.14
N VAL A 181 9.88 -8.38 -5.19
CA VAL A 181 9.49 -6.99 -5.38
C VAL A 181 7.98 -6.94 -5.61
N LEU A 182 7.27 -6.19 -4.78
CA LEU A 182 5.85 -5.90 -4.99
C LEU A 182 5.71 -4.72 -5.92
N ALA A 183 5.03 -4.93 -7.06
CA ALA A 183 4.56 -3.83 -7.91
C ALA A 183 3.07 -3.60 -7.71
N HIS A 184 2.62 -2.34 -7.75
CA HIS A 184 1.20 -2.01 -7.82
C HIS A 184 0.95 -0.75 -8.64
N LEU A 185 -0.16 -0.76 -9.38
CA LEU A 185 -0.60 0.39 -10.16
C LEU A 185 -1.21 1.44 -9.24
N ASN A 186 -0.69 2.67 -9.31
CA ASN A 186 -1.13 3.79 -8.49
C ASN A 186 -2.39 4.43 -9.07
N HIS A 187 -3.23 4.99 -8.21
CA HIS A 187 -4.30 5.97 -8.46
C HIS A 187 -4.84 6.03 -9.92
N PRO A 188 -5.47 4.98 -10.47
CA PRO A 188 -5.85 4.93 -11.90
C PRO A 188 -6.71 6.12 -12.34
N ASN A 189 -7.53 6.66 -11.44
CA ASN A 189 -8.41 7.80 -11.69
C ASN A 189 -7.71 9.18 -11.51
N PHE A 190 -6.42 9.22 -11.19
CA PHE A 190 -5.65 10.46 -11.21
C PHE A 190 -5.45 10.89 -12.67
N GLY A 191 -5.93 12.11 -12.99
CA GLY A 191 -5.92 12.58 -14.38
C GLY A 191 -6.64 11.66 -15.38
N TRP A 192 -7.43 10.68 -14.86
CA TRP A 192 -8.09 9.64 -15.67
C TRP A 192 -7.09 8.84 -16.52
N GLY A 193 -5.93 8.55 -15.95
CA GLY A 193 -4.79 7.98 -16.65
C GLY A 193 -5.04 6.56 -17.13
N VAL A 194 -5.72 5.73 -16.32
CA VAL A 194 -5.89 4.29 -16.57
C VAL A 194 -7.35 3.90 -16.40
N SER A 195 -7.91 3.22 -17.39
CA SER A 195 -9.29 2.74 -17.39
C SER A 195 -9.41 1.33 -16.77
N ALA A 196 -10.66 0.90 -16.50
CA ALA A 196 -10.93 -0.46 -16.05
C ALA A 196 -10.49 -1.52 -17.09
N ASP A 197 -10.66 -1.22 -18.38
CA ASP A 197 -10.22 -2.10 -19.46
C ASP A 197 -8.70 -2.19 -19.52
N ASP A 198 -7.99 -1.06 -19.37
CA ASP A 198 -6.53 -1.07 -19.35
C ASP A 198 -5.98 -1.99 -18.25
N ILE A 199 -6.54 -1.90 -17.03
CA ILE A 199 -6.11 -2.75 -15.90
C ILE A 199 -6.51 -4.22 -16.13
N ALA A 200 -7.71 -4.47 -16.66
CA ALA A 200 -8.18 -5.82 -16.90
C ALA A 200 -7.29 -6.58 -17.89
N GLN A 201 -6.87 -5.90 -18.97
CA GLN A 201 -6.07 -6.49 -20.05
C GLN A 201 -4.59 -6.71 -19.72
N VAL A 202 -4.07 -6.06 -18.69
CA VAL A 202 -2.69 -6.29 -18.22
C VAL A 202 -2.72 -7.32 -17.09
N VAL A 203 -2.79 -8.59 -17.47
CA VAL A 203 -2.94 -9.72 -16.52
C VAL A 203 -1.71 -9.93 -15.63
N GLU A 204 -0.56 -9.38 -16.01
CA GLU A 204 0.66 -9.34 -15.21
C GLU A 204 0.58 -8.39 -14.00
N GLU A 205 -0.36 -7.43 -14.02
CA GLU A 205 -0.64 -6.55 -12.88
C GLU A 205 -1.64 -7.20 -11.94
N HIS A 206 -1.26 -7.39 -10.67
CA HIS A 206 -2.11 -8.05 -9.68
C HIS A 206 -2.63 -7.10 -8.59
N PHE A 207 -2.07 -5.89 -8.49
CA PHE A 207 -2.35 -4.95 -7.41
C PHE A 207 -2.57 -3.55 -7.93
N PHE A 208 -3.54 -2.84 -7.38
CA PHE A 208 -3.76 -1.43 -7.68
C PHE A 208 -4.27 -0.68 -6.45
N GLU A 209 -4.27 0.64 -6.47
CA GLU A 209 -4.81 1.44 -5.39
C GLU A 209 -6.32 1.62 -5.54
N VAL A 210 -7.10 0.85 -4.78
CA VAL A 210 -8.56 1.05 -4.66
C VAL A 210 -8.86 2.34 -3.90
N TYR A 211 -7.96 2.72 -2.99
CA TYR A 211 -8.00 3.99 -2.26
C TYR A 211 -6.60 4.62 -2.21
N ASN A 212 -6.54 5.89 -2.58
CA ASN A 212 -5.34 6.71 -2.51
C ASN A 212 -5.68 8.04 -1.81
N GLY A 213 -4.86 8.49 -0.87
CA GLY A 213 -5.10 9.69 -0.06
C GLY A 213 -4.93 11.03 -0.78
N HIS A 214 -4.46 11.02 -2.04
CA HIS A 214 -4.26 12.27 -2.79
C HIS A 214 -5.60 12.88 -3.24
N PRO A 215 -5.85 14.18 -2.99
CA PRO A 215 -7.15 14.81 -3.22
C PRO A 215 -7.52 14.97 -4.71
N SER A 216 -6.57 14.81 -5.64
CA SER A 216 -6.83 14.87 -7.08
C SER A 216 -7.22 13.51 -7.69
N VAL A 217 -7.33 12.46 -6.87
CA VAL A 217 -7.84 11.16 -7.34
C VAL A 217 -9.37 11.18 -7.36
N ASN A 218 -9.95 10.84 -8.48
CA ASN A 218 -11.40 10.88 -8.68
C ASN A 218 -12.07 9.58 -8.16
N HIS A 219 -12.03 9.36 -6.83
CA HIS A 219 -12.54 8.14 -6.19
C HIS A 219 -13.99 7.80 -6.50
N LYS A 220 -14.83 8.83 -6.64
CA LYS A 220 -16.28 8.65 -6.86
C LYS A 220 -16.64 8.49 -8.32
N GLY A 221 -15.70 8.67 -9.23
CA GLY A 221 -16.01 8.77 -10.65
C GLY A 221 -16.73 10.07 -11.01
N ASP A 222 -17.25 10.11 -12.21
CA ASP A 222 -18.14 11.17 -12.71
C ASP A 222 -19.31 10.54 -13.50
N ALA A 223 -20.02 11.33 -14.30
CA ALA A 223 -21.16 10.84 -15.09
C ALA A 223 -20.76 9.76 -16.12
N ASP A 224 -19.53 9.81 -16.62
CA ASP A 224 -19.07 9.00 -17.75
C ASP A 224 -18.05 7.94 -17.31
N ARG A 225 -17.43 8.08 -16.13
CA ARG A 225 -16.30 7.26 -15.70
C ARG A 225 -16.51 6.69 -14.30
N PRO A 226 -16.20 5.40 -14.07
CA PRO A 226 -16.40 4.76 -12.79
C PRO A 226 -15.48 5.29 -11.71
N GLY A 227 -15.93 5.29 -10.46
CA GLY A 227 -15.06 5.45 -9.30
C GLY A 227 -14.13 4.25 -9.11
N THR A 228 -13.13 4.39 -8.23
CA THR A 228 -12.07 3.38 -8.06
C THR A 228 -12.59 2.01 -7.62
N GLU A 229 -13.57 1.92 -6.72
CA GLU A 229 -14.19 0.64 -6.35
C GLU A 229 -14.95 0.00 -7.52
N ARG A 230 -15.69 0.80 -8.28
CA ARG A 230 -16.40 0.30 -9.46
C ARG A 230 -15.46 -0.14 -10.57
N LEU A 231 -14.35 0.58 -10.74
CA LEU A 231 -13.27 0.20 -11.65
C LEU A 231 -12.71 -1.17 -11.27
N TRP A 232 -12.48 -1.42 -9.97
CA TRP A 232 -12.04 -2.72 -9.45
C TRP A 232 -12.99 -3.86 -9.83
N ASP A 233 -14.30 -3.63 -9.64
CA ASP A 233 -15.31 -4.64 -9.94
C ASP A 233 -15.41 -4.93 -11.44
N ILE A 234 -15.34 -3.91 -12.29
CA ILE A 234 -15.33 -4.07 -13.76
C ILE A 234 -14.08 -4.85 -14.20
N ALA A 235 -12.90 -4.46 -13.73
CA ALA A 235 -11.65 -5.13 -14.10
C ALA A 235 -11.65 -6.61 -13.68
N ASN A 236 -12.06 -6.90 -12.43
CA ASN A 236 -12.15 -8.30 -11.97
C ASN A 236 -13.22 -9.11 -12.71
N THR A 237 -14.32 -8.48 -13.10
CA THR A 237 -15.35 -9.15 -13.91
C THR A 237 -14.78 -9.58 -15.27
N THR A 238 -14.12 -8.65 -15.98
CA THR A 238 -13.47 -8.94 -17.27
C THR A 238 -12.39 -10.01 -17.11
N ARG A 239 -11.55 -9.90 -16.10
CA ARG A 239 -10.50 -10.91 -15.82
C ARG A 239 -11.07 -12.30 -15.61
N ARG A 240 -12.14 -12.42 -14.82
CA ARG A 240 -12.71 -13.75 -14.50
C ARG A 240 -13.64 -14.29 -15.58
N ARG A 241 -14.38 -13.42 -16.28
CA ARG A 241 -15.37 -13.82 -17.28
C ARG A 241 -14.76 -14.08 -18.64
N ASP A 242 -13.88 -13.18 -19.08
CA ASP A 242 -13.45 -13.10 -20.46
C ASP A 242 -12.00 -13.57 -20.68
N LEU A 243 -11.14 -13.43 -19.65
CA LEU A 243 -9.70 -13.65 -19.79
C LEU A 243 -9.18 -14.87 -19.00
N ASP A 244 -10.00 -15.47 -18.14
CA ASP A 244 -9.59 -16.51 -17.16
C ASP A 244 -8.31 -16.14 -16.40
N ALA A 245 -8.19 -14.86 -16.06
CA ALA A 245 -7.00 -14.29 -15.42
C ALA A 245 -7.16 -14.23 -13.89
N PRO A 246 -6.05 -14.11 -13.13
CA PRO A 246 -6.08 -13.92 -11.68
C PRO A 246 -6.85 -12.67 -11.27
N LEU A 247 -7.40 -12.70 -10.04
CA LEU A 247 -8.02 -11.53 -9.43
C LEU A 247 -7.02 -10.41 -9.23
N LEU A 248 -7.49 -9.18 -9.39
CA LEU A 248 -6.80 -7.95 -9.02
C LEU A 248 -7.13 -7.62 -7.56
N TYR A 249 -6.11 -7.31 -6.74
CA TYR A 249 -6.24 -6.93 -5.33
C TYR A 249 -6.12 -5.41 -5.15
N GLY A 250 -6.83 -4.88 -4.15
CA GLY A 250 -6.90 -3.44 -3.89
C GLY A 250 -6.11 -3.01 -2.65
N LEU A 251 -5.15 -2.10 -2.83
CA LEU A 251 -4.40 -1.47 -1.74
C LEU A 251 -5.04 -0.14 -1.33
N GLY A 252 -4.76 0.28 -0.09
CA GLY A 252 -5.00 1.62 0.40
C GLY A 252 -3.69 2.32 0.71
N THR A 253 -3.54 3.58 0.28
CA THR A 253 -2.30 4.35 0.45
C THR A 253 -2.58 5.81 0.76
N ASP A 254 -1.55 6.53 1.22
CA ASP A 254 -1.62 7.97 1.47
C ASP A 254 -1.29 8.81 0.26
N ASP A 255 -0.31 8.39 -0.55
CA ASP A 255 0.28 9.21 -1.60
C ASP A 255 0.62 10.61 -1.06
N CYS A 256 1.28 10.62 0.11
CA CYS A 256 1.47 11.83 0.90
C CYS A 256 2.63 12.66 0.38
N HIS A 257 2.36 13.95 0.18
CA HIS A 257 3.34 14.95 -0.24
C HIS A 257 3.48 16.09 0.78
N ASN A 258 2.50 16.26 1.69
CA ASN A 258 2.43 17.41 2.58
C ASN A 258 2.35 17.02 4.05
N TYR A 259 3.38 17.41 4.81
CA TYR A 259 3.54 17.11 6.24
C TYR A 259 3.44 18.34 7.14
N HIS A 260 3.26 19.54 6.58
CA HIS A 260 3.32 20.80 7.33
C HIS A 260 1.96 21.41 7.66
N ASN A 261 0.91 21.05 6.93
CA ASN A 261 -0.43 21.58 7.16
C ASN A 261 -1.50 20.54 6.72
N ALA A 262 -2.77 20.84 7.00
CA ALA A 262 -3.89 19.94 6.71
C ALA A 262 -4.41 20.03 5.26
N SER A 263 -3.71 20.71 4.34
CA SER A 263 -4.13 20.87 2.95
C SER A 263 -3.35 19.94 2.01
N GLY A 264 -3.92 19.63 0.86
CA GLY A 264 -3.30 18.78 -0.15
C GLY A 264 -3.27 17.30 0.26
N SER A 265 -2.27 16.56 -0.20
CA SER A 265 -2.06 15.16 0.12
C SER A 265 -1.32 15.02 1.44
N THR A 266 -2.02 14.70 2.51
CA THR A 266 -1.51 14.61 3.88
C THR A 266 -1.53 13.17 4.39
N PRO A 267 -0.65 12.77 5.34
CA PRO A 267 -0.53 11.39 5.78
C PRO A 267 -1.69 10.92 6.66
N GLY A 268 -1.87 9.61 6.78
CA GLY A 268 -2.87 8.97 7.64
C GLY A 268 -4.27 8.90 7.04
N ARG A 269 -4.38 8.93 5.71
CA ARG A 269 -5.64 8.82 4.99
C ARG A 269 -5.99 7.41 4.56
N GLY A 270 -4.98 6.64 4.13
CA GLY A 270 -5.12 5.28 3.68
C GLY A 270 -3.90 4.43 3.98
N TRP A 271 -4.10 3.16 4.27
CA TRP A 271 -3.05 2.21 4.57
C TRP A 271 -3.49 0.77 4.27
N VAL A 272 -2.53 -0.13 4.28
CA VAL A 272 -2.78 -1.57 4.27
C VAL A 272 -2.59 -2.15 5.66
N MET A 273 -3.38 -3.19 5.96
CA MET A 273 -3.24 -4.04 7.13
C MET A 273 -2.89 -5.44 6.64
N VAL A 274 -1.63 -5.84 6.80
CA VAL A 274 -1.08 -7.09 6.25
C VAL A 274 -0.97 -8.14 7.34
N ARG A 275 -1.57 -9.30 7.13
CA ARG A 275 -1.56 -10.41 8.09
C ARG A 275 -0.35 -11.31 7.85
N ALA A 276 0.65 -11.19 8.71
CA ALA A 276 1.89 -11.96 8.64
C ALA A 276 2.32 -12.46 10.03
N ARG A 277 3.26 -13.40 10.07
CA ARG A 277 3.84 -13.92 11.32
C ARG A 277 4.91 -13.01 11.87
N GLU A 278 5.61 -12.30 11.00
CA GLU A 278 6.70 -11.40 11.34
C GLU A 278 6.67 -10.14 10.46
N CYS A 279 7.23 -9.05 10.95
CA CYS A 279 7.36 -7.79 10.22
C CYS A 279 8.70 -7.75 9.49
N THR A 280 8.82 -8.55 8.42
CA THR A 280 9.95 -8.50 7.48
C THR A 280 9.43 -8.19 6.08
N ALA A 281 10.24 -7.56 5.22
CA ALA A 281 9.81 -7.23 3.85
C ALA A 281 9.29 -8.48 3.14
N LYS A 282 10.05 -9.59 3.20
CA LYS A 282 9.64 -10.85 2.55
C LYS A 282 8.31 -11.38 3.08
N ALA A 283 8.12 -11.45 4.41
CA ALA A 283 6.89 -12.01 5.00
C ALA A 283 5.66 -11.16 4.69
N LEU A 284 5.82 -9.81 4.65
CA LEU A 284 4.76 -8.88 4.30
C LEU A 284 4.41 -8.98 2.82
N LEU A 285 5.40 -8.98 1.92
CA LEU A 285 5.15 -9.10 0.49
C LEU A 285 4.51 -10.45 0.14
N ASP A 286 5.02 -11.56 0.69
CA ASP A 286 4.43 -12.88 0.52
C ASP A 286 2.96 -12.93 1.00
N ALA A 287 2.62 -12.21 2.08
CA ALA A 287 1.24 -12.15 2.57
C ALA A 287 0.35 -11.31 1.63
N ILE A 288 0.86 -10.19 1.10
CA ILE A 288 0.15 -9.37 0.12
C ILE A 288 -0.12 -10.17 -1.15
N GLU A 289 0.87 -10.90 -1.66
CA GLU A 289 0.72 -11.77 -2.85
C GLU A 289 -0.37 -12.85 -2.68
N ARG A 290 -0.57 -13.33 -1.46
CA ARG A 290 -1.65 -14.29 -1.17
C ARG A 290 -3.01 -13.65 -0.92
N GLY A 291 -3.12 -12.31 -0.90
CA GLY A 291 -4.34 -11.60 -0.51
C GLY A 291 -4.60 -11.57 1.00
N ASP A 292 -3.61 -11.93 1.83
CA ASP A 292 -3.69 -11.90 3.30
C ASP A 292 -3.60 -10.46 3.86
N PHE A 293 -4.38 -9.56 3.33
CA PHE A 293 -4.41 -8.15 3.74
C PHE A 293 -5.77 -7.50 3.46
N TYR A 294 -5.98 -6.34 4.02
CA TYR A 294 -7.08 -5.45 3.64
C TYR A 294 -6.59 -4.00 3.58
N ALA A 295 -7.27 -3.19 2.76
CA ALA A 295 -7.06 -1.75 2.71
C ALA A 295 -7.95 -1.04 3.73
N SER A 296 -7.51 0.09 4.29
CA SER A 296 -8.28 0.83 5.29
C SER A 296 -8.09 2.35 5.17
N SER A 297 -9.16 3.07 5.46
CA SER A 297 -9.17 4.52 5.73
C SER A 297 -9.70 4.83 7.15
N GLY A 298 -9.61 3.86 8.08
CA GLY A 298 -9.97 4.06 9.48
C GLY A 298 -10.84 2.98 10.13
N VAL A 299 -11.26 1.95 9.40
CA VAL A 299 -11.90 0.76 10.00
C VAL A 299 -10.83 -0.30 10.26
N ALA A 300 -10.76 -0.80 11.49
CA ALA A 300 -9.90 -1.91 11.86
C ALA A 300 -10.68 -3.23 11.89
N LEU A 301 -10.12 -4.27 11.28
CA LEU A 301 -10.67 -5.62 11.33
C LEU A 301 -9.84 -6.47 12.29
N LYS A 302 -10.51 -7.32 13.08
CA LYS A 302 -9.87 -8.32 13.93
C LYS A 302 -9.42 -9.53 13.12
N ASP A 303 -10.26 -9.92 12.15
CA ASP A 303 -9.99 -11.05 11.29
C ASP A 303 -10.82 -11.00 10.01
N VAL A 304 -10.30 -11.62 8.96
CA VAL A 304 -10.98 -11.93 7.72
C VAL A 304 -10.71 -13.40 7.40
N THR A 305 -11.76 -14.18 7.21
CA THR A 305 -11.65 -15.60 6.90
C THR A 305 -12.45 -15.97 5.67
N PHE A 306 -11.90 -16.89 4.89
CA PHE A 306 -12.58 -17.52 3.77
C PHE A 306 -12.22 -19.01 3.75
N ASP A 307 -13.24 -19.89 3.83
CA ASP A 307 -13.09 -21.34 3.84
C ASP A 307 -13.38 -22.02 2.50
N GLY A 308 -13.52 -21.24 1.45
CA GLY A 308 -13.92 -21.69 0.11
C GLY A 308 -15.43 -21.56 -0.15
N ALA A 309 -16.23 -21.31 0.89
CA ALA A 309 -17.68 -21.15 0.80
C ALA A 309 -18.21 -19.90 1.51
N VAL A 310 -17.64 -19.55 2.65
CA VAL A 310 -18.08 -18.42 3.47
C VAL A 310 -16.98 -17.37 3.59
N LEU A 311 -17.25 -16.14 3.15
CA LEU A 311 -16.44 -14.97 3.45
C LEU A 311 -16.99 -14.32 4.74
N ALA A 312 -16.19 -14.32 5.80
CA ALA A 312 -16.55 -13.73 7.08
C ALA A 312 -15.56 -12.66 7.51
N VAL A 313 -16.10 -11.58 8.10
CA VAL A 313 -15.33 -10.44 8.60
C VAL A 313 -15.61 -10.23 10.07
N SER A 314 -14.57 -10.08 10.88
CA SER A 314 -14.68 -9.69 12.30
C SER A 314 -14.14 -8.27 12.47
N ILE A 315 -14.99 -7.34 12.87
CA ILE A 315 -14.65 -5.91 12.97
C ILE A 315 -14.17 -5.61 14.40
N ALA A 316 -13.10 -4.82 14.54
CA ALA A 316 -12.68 -4.24 15.81
C ALA A 316 -13.59 -3.04 16.12
N GLY A 317 -14.78 -3.32 16.66
CA GLY A 317 -15.80 -2.32 16.91
C GLY A 317 -15.39 -1.28 17.95
N ARG A 318 -15.96 -0.09 17.80
CA ARG A 318 -15.89 1.02 18.75
C ARG A 318 -17.30 1.25 19.31
N GLU A 319 -17.40 1.66 20.58
CA GLU A 319 -18.69 1.93 21.24
C GLU A 319 -19.48 3.10 20.59
N ASP A 320 -18.75 4.07 20.00
CA ASP A 320 -19.30 5.26 19.37
C ASP A 320 -19.60 5.09 17.86
N ALA A 321 -19.57 3.84 17.35
CA ALA A 321 -19.72 3.57 15.92
C ALA A 321 -20.63 2.37 15.62
N ALA A 322 -21.43 2.51 14.57
CA ALA A 322 -22.09 1.38 13.91
C ALA A 322 -21.38 1.07 12.59
N TYR A 323 -21.54 -0.17 12.13
CA TYR A 323 -20.87 -0.70 10.96
C TYR A 323 -21.86 -1.39 10.04
N VAL A 324 -21.72 -1.16 8.74
CA VAL A 324 -22.39 -1.90 7.69
C VAL A 324 -21.36 -2.51 6.77
N THR A 325 -21.54 -3.78 6.41
CA THR A 325 -20.71 -4.48 5.44
C THR A 325 -21.53 -4.80 4.22
N GLU A 326 -21.05 -4.35 3.06
CA GLU A 326 -21.57 -4.73 1.76
C GLU A 326 -20.67 -5.82 1.18
N PHE A 327 -21.26 -6.98 0.89
CA PHE A 327 -20.64 -8.04 0.10
C PHE A 327 -20.95 -7.75 -1.36
N ILE A 328 -19.91 -7.46 -2.14
CA ILE A 328 -19.98 -6.99 -3.52
C ILE A 328 -19.34 -8.05 -4.41
N GLY A 329 -19.94 -8.38 -5.50
CA GLY A 329 -19.41 -9.38 -6.40
C GLY A 329 -20.07 -9.37 -7.77
N THR A 330 -19.64 -10.27 -8.63
CA THR A 330 -20.23 -10.45 -9.95
C THR A 330 -20.64 -11.91 -10.12
N ARG A 331 -21.88 -12.14 -10.53
CA ARG A 331 -22.35 -13.47 -10.92
C ARG A 331 -22.00 -13.76 -12.37
N VAL A 332 -21.96 -15.04 -12.72
CA VAL A 332 -21.65 -15.49 -14.11
C VAL A 332 -22.50 -14.74 -15.14
N ALA A 333 -23.81 -14.57 -14.88
CA ALA A 333 -24.73 -13.85 -15.77
C ALA A 333 -25.12 -12.46 -15.25
N GLY A 334 -24.44 -11.94 -14.18
CA GLY A 334 -24.78 -10.67 -13.54
C GLY A 334 -23.96 -9.50 -14.05
N GLU A 335 -24.35 -8.29 -13.60
CA GLU A 335 -23.60 -7.07 -13.86
C GLU A 335 -22.34 -6.99 -12.96
N PRO A 336 -21.28 -6.31 -13.40
CA PRO A 336 -20.09 -6.11 -12.57
C PRO A 336 -20.43 -5.46 -11.23
N GLY A 337 -19.95 -6.01 -10.10
CA GLY A 337 -19.99 -5.37 -8.78
C GLY A 337 -21.39 -5.11 -8.22
N GLU A 338 -22.26 -6.11 -8.27
CA GLU A 338 -23.55 -6.06 -7.60
C GLU A 338 -23.39 -6.18 -6.08
N VAL A 339 -24.19 -5.46 -5.29
CA VAL A 339 -24.31 -5.70 -3.85
C VAL A 339 -25.10 -6.97 -3.63
N LEU A 340 -24.41 -8.05 -3.31
CA LEU A 340 -24.97 -9.39 -3.11
C LEU A 340 -25.66 -9.55 -1.76
N ALA A 341 -25.12 -8.86 -0.73
CA ALA A 341 -25.70 -8.76 0.60
C ALA A 341 -25.22 -7.50 1.33
N ARG A 342 -26.07 -7.02 2.27
CA ARG A 342 -25.77 -5.93 3.19
C ARG A 342 -26.05 -6.40 4.60
N VAL A 343 -25.05 -6.35 5.48
CA VAL A 343 -25.13 -6.90 6.83
C VAL A 343 -24.62 -5.86 7.83
N ASP A 344 -25.44 -5.57 8.84
CA ASP A 344 -25.08 -4.68 9.94
C ASP A 344 -24.36 -5.44 11.06
N GLY A 345 -23.52 -4.74 11.82
CA GLY A 345 -22.88 -5.25 13.03
C GLY A 345 -21.42 -5.64 12.86
N LEU A 346 -20.88 -6.39 13.83
CA LEU A 346 -19.45 -6.61 14.00
C LEU A 346 -18.94 -7.94 13.42
N ARG A 347 -19.85 -8.85 13.01
CA ARG A 347 -19.49 -10.20 12.51
C ARG A 347 -20.29 -10.55 11.26
N PRO A 348 -20.23 -9.71 10.21
CA PRO A 348 -20.90 -10.00 8.96
C PRO A 348 -20.25 -11.19 8.25
N SER A 349 -21.08 -11.98 7.55
CA SER A 349 -20.63 -13.05 6.68
C SER A 349 -21.54 -13.20 5.46
N TYR A 350 -20.98 -13.74 4.40
CA TYR A 350 -21.69 -14.07 3.17
C TYR A 350 -21.33 -15.49 2.73
N THR A 351 -22.35 -16.32 2.51
CA THR A 351 -22.19 -17.66 1.95
C THR A 351 -22.30 -17.57 0.43
N LEU A 352 -21.24 -17.93 -0.27
CA LEU A 352 -21.18 -17.93 -1.72
C LEU A 352 -22.16 -18.99 -2.26
N ARG A 353 -22.90 -18.63 -3.30
CA ARG A 353 -23.88 -19.53 -3.96
C ARG A 353 -23.25 -20.43 -5.00
N GLY A 354 -22.00 -20.11 -5.39
CA GLY A 354 -21.21 -20.86 -6.37
C GLY A 354 -21.47 -20.47 -7.82
N ASP A 355 -22.23 -19.39 -8.05
CA ASP A 355 -22.43 -18.73 -9.35
C ASP A 355 -21.72 -17.36 -9.41
N GLU A 356 -21.01 -16.97 -8.34
CA GLU A 356 -20.19 -15.77 -8.34
C GLU A 356 -18.85 -16.01 -9.05
N LEU A 357 -18.44 -15.07 -9.87
CA LEU A 357 -17.09 -15.00 -10.43
C LEU A 357 -16.08 -14.61 -9.34
N PHE A 358 -16.50 -13.70 -8.45
CA PHE A 358 -15.78 -13.29 -7.25
C PHE A 358 -16.74 -12.61 -6.26
N VAL A 359 -16.31 -12.51 -5.01
CA VAL A 359 -16.95 -11.71 -3.94
C VAL A 359 -15.87 -10.99 -3.13
N ARG A 360 -16.06 -9.70 -2.88
CA ARG A 360 -15.29 -8.88 -1.94
C ARG A 360 -16.20 -8.24 -0.89
N ALA A 361 -15.62 -7.60 0.13
CA ALA A 361 -16.43 -6.86 1.08
C ALA A 361 -15.90 -5.43 1.29
N THR A 362 -16.82 -4.47 1.46
CA THR A 362 -16.53 -3.12 1.92
C THR A 362 -17.23 -2.89 3.25
N VAL A 363 -16.46 -2.60 4.31
CA VAL A 363 -16.98 -2.25 5.63
C VAL A 363 -17.00 -0.74 5.77
N THR A 364 -18.16 -0.16 6.06
CA THR A 364 -18.31 1.29 6.28
C THR A 364 -18.77 1.57 7.70
N SER A 365 -18.07 2.48 8.38
CA SER A 365 -18.42 2.97 9.72
C SER A 365 -19.29 4.21 9.66
N THR A 366 -20.09 4.46 10.69
CA THR A 366 -20.80 5.75 10.88
C THR A 366 -19.86 6.91 11.19
N LEU A 367 -18.60 6.65 11.58
CA LEU A 367 -17.63 7.69 11.86
C LEU A 367 -17.08 8.32 10.58
N THR A 368 -16.83 9.62 10.61
CA THR A 368 -16.09 10.31 9.55
C THR A 368 -14.61 9.96 9.63
N ALA A 369 -13.93 9.94 8.47
CA ALA A 369 -12.48 9.80 8.43
C ALA A 369 -11.81 10.91 9.25
N GLU A 370 -10.70 10.60 9.93
CA GLU A 370 -9.96 11.60 10.73
C GLU A 370 -9.33 12.69 9.85
N ASN A 371 -8.79 12.25 8.72
CA ASN A 371 -8.17 13.12 7.73
C ASN A 371 -8.83 12.88 6.35
N PRO A 372 -10.04 13.46 6.11
CA PRO A 372 -10.82 13.14 4.94
C PRO A 372 -10.23 13.76 3.66
N VAL A 373 -10.29 13.03 2.55
CA VAL A 373 -10.00 13.55 1.20
C VAL A 373 -11.15 14.42 0.69
N TRP A 374 -12.39 14.05 1.04
CA TRP A 374 -13.59 14.83 0.68
C TRP A 374 -14.53 15.00 1.86
N LYS A 375 -15.34 16.04 1.83
CA LYS A 375 -16.31 16.34 2.88
C LYS A 375 -17.27 15.16 3.11
N GLY A 376 -17.37 14.71 4.36
CA GLY A 376 -18.27 13.64 4.78
C GLY A 376 -17.77 12.22 4.44
N GLN A 377 -16.50 12.07 4.08
CA GLN A 377 -15.89 10.75 3.91
C GLN A 377 -16.04 9.93 5.18
N ARG A 378 -16.55 8.69 5.05
CA ARG A 378 -16.64 7.73 6.14
C ARG A 378 -15.37 6.90 6.23
N ARG A 379 -15.08 6.37 7.44
CA ARG A 379 -14.05 5.35 7.61
C ARG A 379 -14.50 4.05 6.94
N GLN A 380 -13.61 3.45 6.17
CA GLN A 380 -13.89 2.21 5.44
C GLN A 380 -12.74 1.21 5.59
N ALA A 381 -13.06 -0.06 5.32
CA ALA A 381 -12.07 -1.11 5.04
C ALA A 381 -12.54 -1.88 3.81
N TRP A 382 -11.59 -2.24 2.94
CA TRP A 382 -11.79 -3.00 1.71
C TRP A 382 -11.11 -4.35 1.83
N VAL A 383 -11.93 -5.41 1.86
CA VAL A 383 -11.48 -6.81 1.95
C VAL A 383 -11.23 -7.33 0.54
N GLN A 384 -10.17 -8.09 0.37
CA GLN A 384 -9.77 -8.63 -0.93
C GLN A 384 -10.81 -9.57 -1.52
N PRO A 385 -10.94 -9.63 -2.86
CA PRO A 385 -11.87 -10.51 -3.51
C PRO A 385 -11.45 -11.98 -3.39
N VAL A 386 -12.45 -12.86 -3.26
CA VAL A 386 -12.29 -14.30 -3.23
C VAL A 386 -13.15 -14.96 -4.34
N THR A 387 -12.74 -16.12 -4.80
CA THR A 387 -13.52 -16.94 -5.75
C THR A 387 -14.13 -18.14 -5.05
N PRO A 388 -15.30 -18.65 -5.49
CA PRO A 388 -15.84 -19.89 -4.98
C PRO A 388 -14.80 -21.02 -5.08
N GLY A 389 -14.66 -21.77 -3.99
CA GLY A 389 -13.84 -22.99 -4.02
C GLY A 389 -14.38 -24.02 -5.00
N PRO A 390 -13.58 -25.01 -5.42
CA PRO A 390 -14.07 -26.08 -6.27
C PRO A 390 -15.27 -26.76 -5.58
N ARG A 391 -16.38 -26.89 -6.28
CA ARG A 391 -17.56 -27.59 -5.73
C ARG A 391 -17.14 -29.00 -5.32
N ARG A 392 -17.22 -29.30 -4.01
CA ARG A 392 -17.14 -30.69 -3.57
C ARG A 392 -18.31 -31.42 -4.21
N ARG A 393 -17.99 -32.31 -5.16
CA ARG A 393 -18.97 -33.23 -5.78
C ARG A 393 -19.39 -34.30 -4.77
#